data_3e899929a21ba45da2209aa8b829d269
#
_entry.id   3e899929a21ba45da2209aa8b829d269
#
_cell.length_a   1.000
_cell.length_b   1.000
_cell.length_c   1.000
_cell.angle_alpha   90.00
_cell.angle_beta   90.00
_cell.angle_gamma   90.00
#
_symmetry.space_group_name_H-M   'P 1'
#
loop_
_entity.id
_entity.type
_entity.pdbx_description
1 polymer ?
#
loop_
_entity_poly.entity_id
_entity_poly.type
_entity_poly.pdbx_seq_one_letter_code
_entity_poly.pdbx_strand_id
1 'polypeptide(L)'
;PLQLDHAVLRQRRCRLQGIGIMKKVIFWGTRGSLPVALTASDVRQKITAALTAANGKTFGTSAALNEFIEHLPFTTRGTFGGNSSCVEIVTGGHEHIICDMGSGARPLGHAKIAAFGALNPQTYHIFISHLHWDHLMGFPFFAPMYIPGNRIVIHGCHAKIETAFKLQMSAPCFPVDYSQAGAKIEFDIMTPGKTQFIAGINVMPKLQLHEGDSYGYRFDSIDRRVVYSTDSEHKLDSSSEHEDYVKFFNKADLVIFDAMYSLAEAVSVKADWGHSSNMVGVELCQAAQAKRLALFHHEPMHDDKQLSRLLSETR
;
A
#
# COMPACT_ATOMS: atom_id res chain seq x y z
N PRO A 1 31.04 21.64 -9.06
CA PRO A 1 29.98 21.11 -9.89
C PRO A 1 30.57 20.07 -10.82
N LEU A 2 30.42 18.79 -10.42
CA LEU A 2 30.80 17.65 -11.25
C LEU A 2 29.65 17.36 -12.21
N GLN A 3 29.85 17.68 -13.48
CA GLN A 3 29.01 17.19 -14.56
C GLN A 3 29.24 15.69 -14.69
N LEU A 4 28.24 14.89 -14.30
CA LEU A 4 28.19 13.46 -14.54
C LEU A 4 27.80 13.21 -16.01
N ASP A 5 28.72 12.62 -16.74
CA ASP A 5 28.61 12.32 -18.16
C ASP A 5 27.47 11.32 -18.43
N HIS A 6 26.44 11.76 -19.14
CA HIS A 6 25.26 10.98 -19.50
C HIS A 6 25.56 9.74 -20.37
N ALA A 7 26.75 9.64 -20.97
CA ALA A 7 27.18 8.52 -21.79
C ALA A 7 27.55 7.29 -20.93
N VAL A 8 28.12 7.49 -19.74
CA VAL A 8 28.48 6.40 -18.83
C VAL A 8 27.25 5.73 -18.22
N LEU A 9 26.18 6.48 -18.02
CA LEU A 9 24.90 5.95 -17.51
C LEU A 9 24.16 5.10 -18.57
N ARG A 10 24.32 5.38 -19.87
CA ARG A 10 23.71 4.56 -20.93
C ARG A 10 24.43 3.21 -21.10
N GLN A 11 25.74 3.12 -20.96
CA GLN A 11 26.49 1.86 -21.07
C GLN A 11 26.27 0.93 -19.87
N ARG A 12 26.00 1.47 -18.65
CA ARG A 12 25.61 0.65 -17.49
C ARG A 12 24.20 0.11 -17.60
N ARG A 13 23.27 0.81 -18.31
CA ARG A 13 21.89 0.33 -18.54
C ARG A 13 21.83 -0.95 -19.38
N CYS A 14 22.76 -1.17 -20.30
CA CYS A 14 22.77 -2.37 -21.17
C CYS A 14 23.23 -3.66 -20.45
N ARG A 15 23.92 -3.57 -19.29
CA ARG A 15 24.39 -4.76 -18.56
C ARG A 15 23.47 -5.22 -17.42
N LEU A 16 22.39 -4.48 -17.13
CA LEU A 16 21.46 -4.74 -16.04
C LEU A 16 20.06 -5.15 -16.57
N GLN A 17 19.98 -5.83 -17.72
CA GLN A 17 18.76 -6.46 -18.17
C GLN A 17 18.38 -7.55 -17.16
N GLY A 18 17.33 -7.29 -16.37
CA GLY A 18 16.81 -8.21 -15.35
C GLY A 18 16.77 -7.69 -13.91
N ILE A 19 17.39 -6.55 -13.61
CA ILE A 19 17.32 -5.97 -12.25
C ILE A 19 16.29 -4.83 -12.23
N GLY A 20 15.25 -4.98 -11.41
CA GLY A 20 14.20 -3.99 -11.25
C GLY A 20 14.70 -2.76 -10.48
N ILE A 21 14.32 -1.57 -10.95
CA ILE A 21 14.57 -0.29 -10.27
C ILE A 21 13.25 0.21 -9.73
N MET A 22 13.17 0.44 -8.42
CA MET A 22 11.97 1.02 -7.81
C MET A 22 11.90 2.52 -8.09
N LYS A 23 10.85 2.97 -8.77
CA LYS A 23 10.67 4.39 -9.16
C LYS A 23 9.83 5.16 -8.15
N LYS A 24 8.72 4.58 -7.71
CA LYS A 24 7.77 5.18 -6.77
C LYS A 24 6.90 4.11 -6.12
N VAL A 25 6.29 4.48 -5.01
CA VAL A 25 5.21 3.75 -4.36
C VAL A 25 3.92 4.54 -4.52
N ILE A 26 2.83 3.87 -4.85
CA ILE A 26 1.50 4.47 -4.98
C ILE A 26 0.55 3.77 -4.02
N PHE A 27 -0.12 4.56 -3.20
CA PHE A 27 -1.15 4.09 -2.28
C PHE A 27 -2.52 4.18 -2.97
N TRP A 28 -3.10 3.04 -3.32
CA TRP A 28 -4.44 2.93 -3.91
C TRP A 28 -5.53 2.75 -2.85
N GLY A 29 -5.14 2.27 -1.69
CA GLY A 29 -5.96 2.15 -0.50
C GLY A 29 -5.08 2.06 0.75
N THR A 30 -5.52 2.74 1.82
CA THR A 30 -4.77 2.89 3.08
C THR A 30 -5.62 2.65 4.31
N ARG A 31 -6.93 2.37 4.15
CA ARG A 31 -7.85 2.11 5.26
C ARG A 31 -7.70 0.68 5.76
N GLY A 32 -7.83 0.52 7.07
CA GLY A 32 -7.97 -0.77 7.72
C GLY A 32 -9.41 -1.24 7.78
N SER A 33 -9.64 -2.52 7.99
CA SER A 33 -10.88 -3.22 8.23
C SER A 33 -11.98 -3.03 7.17
N LEU A 34 -12.33 -1.80 6.81
CA LEU A 34 -13.42 -1.48 5.88
C LEU A 34 -13.11 -0.26 5.01
N PRO A 35 -13.57 -0.23 3.75
CA PRO A 35 -13.57 1.00 2.96
C PRO A 35 -14.49 2.05 3.57
N VAL A 36 -14.08 3.32 3.51
CA VAL A 36 -14.81 4.46 4.08
C VAL A 36 -15.12 5.49 2.99
N ALA A 37 -16.38 5.80 2.78
CA ALA A 37 -16.79 6.89 1.89
C ALA A 37 -16.86 8.22 2.65
N LEU A 38 -16.51 9.32 1.98
CA LEU A 38 -16.83 10.65 2.48
C LEU A 38 -18.35 10.81 2.57
N THR A 39 -18.85 11.33 3.68
CA THR A 39 -20.27 11.63 3.87
C THR A 39 -20.64 12.97 3.22
N ALA A 40 -21.94 13.20 3.00
CA ALA A 40 -22.43 14.51 2.56
C ALA A 40 -22.03 15.63 3.53
N SER A 41 -21.93 15.34 4.83
CA SER A 41 -21.48 16.29 5.85
C SER A 41 -20.00 16.65 5.65
N ASP A 42 -19.13 15.68 5.39
CA ASP A 42 -17.70 15.91 5.16
C ASP A 42 -17.48 16.78 3.93
N VAL A 43 -18.17 16.47 2.83
CA VAL A 43 -18.10 17.26 1.59
C VAL A 43 -18.56 18.70 1.86
N ARG A 44 -19.69 18.88 2.57
CA ARG A 44 -20.20 20.21 2.94
C ARG A 44 -19.16 20.99 3.77
N GLN A 45 -18.55 20.36 4.77
CA GLN A 45 -17.53 20.99 5.60
C GLN A 45 -16.33 21.46 4.78
N LYS A 46 -15.84 20.63 3.86
CA LYS A 46 -14.73 20.98 2.94
C LYS A 46 -15.09 22.18 2.05
N ILE A 47 -16.28 22.18 1.46
CA ILE A 47 -16.79 23.29 0.65
C ILE A 47 -16.88 24.58 1.50
N THR A 48 -17.47 24.50 2.69
CA THR A 48 -17.59 25.65 3.60
C THR A 48 -16.21 26.21 3.96
N ALA A 49 -15.26 25.36 4.31
CA ALA A 49 -13.89 25.78 4.64
C ALA A 49 -13.18 26.44 3.44
N ALA A 50 -13.35 25.89 2.24
CA ALA A 50 -12.77 26.46 1.02
C ALA A 50 -13.37 27.83 0.68
N LEU A 51 -14.70 27.98 0.75
CA LEU A 51 -15.38 29.24 0.51
C LEU A 51 -15.04 30.30 1.58
N THR A 52 -14.93 29.91 2.84
CA THR A 52 -14.50 30.80 3.92
C THR A 52 -13.08 31.31 3.66
N ALA A 53 -12.15 30.46 3.24
CA ALA A 53 -10.79 30.84 2.91
C ALA A 53 -10.70 31.73 1.62
N ALA A 54 -11.67 31.62 0.74
CA ALA A 54 -11.80 32.43 -0.48
C ALA A 54 -12.49 33.79 -0.26
N ASN A 55 -13.09 34.01 0.91
CA ASN A 55 -13.85 35.23 1.18
C ASN A 55 -12.98 36.49 0.97
N GLY A 56 -13.50 37.45 0.22
CA GLY A 56 -12.80 38.68 -0.13
C GLY A 56 -11.71 38.53 -1.21
N LYS A 57 -11.52 37.34 -1.79
CA LYS A 57 -10.56 37.12 -2.90
C LYS A 57 -11.24 37.13 -4.26
N THR A 58 -10.52 37.63 -5.25
CA THR A 58 -10.91 37.60 -6.65
C THR A 58 -9.92 36.75 -7.45
N PHE A 59 -10.43 35.89 -8.31
CA PHE A 59 -9.63 35.01 -9.16
C PHE A 59 -9.87 35.41 -10.64
N GLY A 60 -8.91 36.12 -11.22
CA GLY A 60 -9.02 36.58 -12.61
C GLY A 60 -8.85 35.49 -13.66
N THR A 61 -8.29 34.33 -13.26
CA THR A 61 -8.02 33.19 -14.16
C THR A 61 -8.23 31.87 -13.44
N SER A 62 -8.51 30.80 -14.21
CA SER A 62 -8.55 29.42 -13.67
C SER A 62 -7.21 28.99 -13.06
N ALA A 63 -6.09 29.50 -13.58
CA ALA A 63 -4.76 29.20 -13.02
C ALA A 63 -4.61 29.76 -11.58
N ALA A 64 -5.00 31.04 -11.37
CA ALA A 64 -4.97 31.64 -10.03
C ALA A 64 -5.93 30.94 -9.05
N LEU A 65 -7.09 30.47 -9.52
CA LEU A 65 -8.00 29.67 -8.70
C LEU A 65 -7.38 28.32 -8.31
N ASN A 66 -6.77 27.62 -9.27
CA ASN A 66 -6.11 26.34 -9.00
C ASN A 66 -4.93 26.51 -8.03
N GLU A 67 -4.12 27.54 -8.19
CA GLU A 67 -3.04 27.88 -7.28
C GLU A 67 -3.57 28.12 -5.85
N PHE A 68 -4.66 28.87 -5.71
CA PHE A 68 -5.30 29.08 -4.42
C PHE A 68 -5.76 27.74 -3.79
N ILE A 69 -6.41 26.86 -4.57
CA ILE A 69 -6.85 25.54 -4.10
C ILE A 69 -5.66 24.71 -3.62
N GLU A 70 -4.53 24.69 -4.35
CA GLU A 70 -3.32 23.97 -3.97
C GLU A 70 -2.70 24.46 -2.66
N HIS A 71 -2.91 25.72 -2.28
CA HIS A 71 -2.45 26.27 -1.00
C HIS A 71 -3.43 26.06 0.17
N LEU A 72 -4.64 25.56 -0.07
CA LEU A 72 -5.54 25.19 1.02
C LEU A 72 -4.96 24.00 1.84
N PRO A 73 -5.30 23.91 3.13
CA PRO A 73 -4.97 22.73 3.93
C PRO A 73 -5.42 21.44 3.22
N PHE A 74 -4.59 20.39 3.29
CA PHE A 74 -4.90 19.11 2.63
C PHE A 74 -6.28 18.58 3.04
N THR A 75 -6.66 18.71 4.31
CA THR A 75 -7.96 18.30 4.83
C THR A 75 -9.15 19.05 4.21
N THR A 76 -8.90 20.21 3.60
CA THR A 76 -9.92 20.99 2.86
C THR A 76 -9.93 20.61 1.39
N ARG A 77 -8.76 20.60 0.72
CA ARG A 77 -8.65 20.40 -0.72
C ARG A 77 -8.59 18.94 -1.18
N GLY A 78 -8.35 18.00 -0.27
CA GLY A 78 -8.17 16.59 -0.57
C GLY A 78 -8.75 15.65 0.48
N THR A 79 -8.41 14.39 0.39
CA THR A 79 -8.74 13.34 1.36
C THR A 79 -7.60 12.31 1.40
N PHE A 80 -7.40 11.66 2.54
CA PHE A 80 -6.50 10.50 2.66
C PHE A 80 -7.06 9.24 1.95
N GLY A 81 -8.27 9.34 1.40
CA GLY A 81 -8.90 8.25 0.68
C GLY A 81 -9.74 7.35 1.58
N GLY A 82 -10.52 6.50 0.93
CA GLY A 82 -11.45 5.61 1.62
C GLY A 82 -11.31 4.14 1.22
N ASN A 83 -10.37 3.79 0.34
CA ASN A 83 -10.14 2.40 -0.04
C ASN A 83 -9.31 1.65 1.00
N SER A 84 -9.61 0.36 1.18
CA SER A 84 -8.81 -0.55 1.99
C SER A 84 -7.54 -1.00 1.26
N SER A 85 -6.67 -1.67 1.98
CA SER A 85 -5.26 -1.95 1.73
C SER A 85 -4.94 -2.36 0.30
N CYS A 86 -4.23 -1.50 -0.45
CA CYS A 86 -3.67 -1.80 -1.75
C CYS A 86 -2.53 -0.82 -2.07
N VAL A 87 -1.33 -1.34 -2.24
CA VAL A 87 -0.13 -0.53 -2.52
C VAL A 87 0.58 -1.06 -3.76
N GLU A 88 1.02 -0.17 -4.64
CA GLU A 88 1.80 -0.52 -5.81
C GLU A 88 3.24 -0.03 -5.68
N ILE A 89 4.22 -0.92 -5.91
CA ILE A 89 5.63 -0.58 -6.07
C ILE A 89 5.94 -0.55 -7.57
N VAL A 90 6.10 0.66 -8.13
CA VAL A 90 6.31 0.86 -9.57
C VAL A 90 7.77 0.64 -9.94
N THR A 91 8.02 -0.36 -10.77
CA THR A 91 9.34 -0.67 -11.33
C THR A 91 9.57 -0.10 -12.74
N GLY A 92 8.49 0.15 -13.48
CA GLY A 92 8.51 0.75 -14.81
C GLY A 92 8.67 -0.23 -15.98
N GLY A 93 8.51 -1.54 -15.71
CA GLY A 93 8.40 -2.59 -16.71
C GLY A 93 6.95 -3.03 -16.98
N HIS A 94 6.79 -4.20 -17.59
CA HIS A 94 5.51 -4.89 -17.77
C HIS A 94 5.13 -5.79 -16.59
N GLU A 95 5.99 -5.87 -15.58
CA GLU A 95 5.76 -6.60 -14.34
C GLU A 95 5.43 -5.60 -13.23
N HIS A 96 4.26 -5.77 -12.63
CA HIS A 96 3.71 -4.89 -11.60
C HIS A 96 3.78 -5.57 -10.25
N ILE A 97 4.28 -4.87 -9.23
CA ILE A 97 4.34 -5.35 -7.85
C ILE A 97 3.25 -4.65 -7.04
N ILE A 98 2.37 -5.44 -6.45
CA ILE A 98 1.21 -4.98 -5.70
C ILE A 98 1.22 -5.67 -4.34
N CYS A 99 1.02 -4.91 -3.27
CA CYS A 99 0.80 -5.44 -1.93
C CYS A 99 -0.67 -5.29 -1.59
N ASP A 100 -1.31 -6.39 -1.30
CA ASP A 100 -2.72 -6.57 -0.99
C ASP A 100 -3.71 -6.15 -2.09
N MET A 101 -4.90 -6.72 -2.01
CA MET A 101 -5.99 -6.57 -2.95
C MET A 101 -7.28 -6.11 -2.27
N GLY A 102 -7.15 -5.17 -1.33
CA GLY A 102 -8.30 -4.49 -0.76
C GLY A 102 -9.06 -3.67 -1.82
N SER A 103 -10.02 -2.87 -1.42
CA SER A 103 -10.88 -2.14 -2.39
C SER A 103 -10.11 -1.18 -3.30
N GLY A 104 -8.88 -0.79 -2.93
CA GLY A 104 -7.95 -0.04 -3.77
C GLY A 104 -7.53 -0.75 -5.05
N ALA A 105 -7.67 -2.08 -5.13
CA ALA A 105 -7.39 -2.86 -6.34
C ALA A 105 -8.27 -2.46 -7.53
N ARG A 106 -9.51 -2.03 -7.29
CA ARG A 106 -10.42 -1.58 -8.36
C ARG A 106 -9.88 -0.36 -9.12
N PRO A 107 -9.61 0.80 -8.48
CA PRO A 107 -9.01 1.95 -9.19
C PRO A 107 -7.62 1.65 -9.76
N LEU A 108 -6.79 0.85 -9.08
CA LEU A 108 -5.52 0.37 -9.63
C LEU A 108 -5.75 -0.34 -10.97
N GLY A 109 -6.66 -1.31 -11.03
CA GLY A 109 -6.94 -2.07 -12.24
C GLY A 109 -7.37 -1.17 -13.41
N HIS A 110 -8.27 -0.21 -13.16
CA HIS A 110 -8.68 0.77 -14.17
C HIS A 110 -7.50 1.62 -14.65
N ALA A 111 -6.63 2.08 -13.74
CA ALA A 111 -5.45 2.85 -14.11
C ALA A 111 -4.46 2.02 -14.97
N LYS A 112 -4.31 0.72 -14.69
CA LYS A 112 -3.48 -0.18 -15.52
C LYS A 112 -4.04 -0.34 -16.92
N ILE A 113 -5.32 -0.57 -17.07
CA ILE A 113 -5.97 -0.66 -18.39
C ILE A 113 -5.86 0.65 -19.15
N ALA A 114 -6.06 1.79 -18.48
CA ALA A 114 -5.89 3.10 -19.11
C ALA A 114 -4.45 3.37 -19.59
N ALA A 115 -3.45 2.90 -18.82
CA ALA A 115 -2.04 3.12 -19.14
C ALA A 115 -1.49 2.18 -20.22
N PHE A 116 -1.92 0.92 -20.25
CA PHE A 116 -1.32 -0.12 -21.10
C PHE A 116 -2.27 -0.65 -22.19
N GLY A 117 -3.57 -0.44 -22.03
CA GLY A 117 -4.61 -1.01 -22.88
C GLY A 117 -4.86 -2.50 -22.61
N ALA A 118 -6.02 -2.99 -23.03
CA ALA A 118 -6.43 -4.38 -22.82
C ALA A 118 -5.72 -5.38 -23.77
N LEU A 119 -5.11 -4.89 -24.85
CA LEU A 119 -4.46 -5.76 -25.85
C LEU A 119 -2.96 -5.99 -25.60
N ASN A 120 -2.38 -5.35 -24.60
CA ASN A 120 -0.98 -5.51 -24.22
C ASN A 120 -0.88 -6.35 -22.95
N PRO A 121 -0.54 -7.64 -23.03
CA PRO A 121 -0.43 -8.52 -21.88
C PRO A 121 0.52 -7.97 -20.80
N GLN A 122 0.07 -8.02 -19.56
CA GLN A 122 0.83 -7.56 -18.39
C GLN A 122 0.97 -8.71 -17.38
N THR A 123 2.03 -8.67 -16.57
CA THR A 123 2.21 -9.57 -15.43
C THR A 123 2.03 -8.80 -14.13
N TYR A 124 1.20 -9.33 -13.23
CA TYR A 124 0.93 -8.77 -11.92
C TYR A 124 1.42 -9.73 -10.84
N HIS A 125 2.38 -9.30 -10.04
CA HIS A 125 2.86 -9.98 -8.85
C HIS A 125 2.17 -9.37 -7.64
N ILE A 126 1.27 -10.12 -7.02
CA ILE A 126 0.43 -9.69 -5.91
C ILE A 126 0.92 -10.38 -4.64
N PHE A 127 1.40 -9.60 -3.68
CA PHE A 127 1.89 -10.07 -2.39
C PHE A 127 0.81 -9.87 -1.34
N ILE A 128 0.29 -10.96 -0.79
CA ILE A 128 -0.81 -10.95 0.17
C ILE A 128 -0.23 -11.06 1.58
N SER A 129 -0.51 -10.03 2.39
CA SER A 129 -0.11 -10.00 3.80
C SER A 129 -0.83 -11.08 4.59
N HIS A 130 -2.15 -11.12 4.51
CA HIS A 130 -2.99 -12.12 5.17
C HIS A 130 -4.37 -12.22 4.49
N LEU A 131 -5.24 -13.08 4.99
CA LEU A 131 -6.46 -13.47 4.29
C LEU A 131 -7.74 -12.76 4.80
N HIS A 132 -7.61 -11.65 5.57
CA HIS A 132 -8.76 -10.85 5.95
C HIS A 132 -9.37 -10.12 4.74
N TRP A 133 -10.66 -9.83 4.84
CA TRP A 133 -11.44 -9.32 3.71
C TRP A 133 -10.94 -8.01 3.15
N ASP A 134 -10.57 -7.08 3.99
CA ASP A 134 -10.08 -5.76 3.58
C ASP A 134 -8.75 -5.80 2.80
N HIS A 135 -8.07 -6.95 2.80
CA HIS A 135 -6.88 -7.23 2.00
C HIS A 135 -7.17 -8.04 0.73
N LEU A 136 -8.38 -8.58 0.57
CA LEU A 136 -8.76 -9.45 -0.56
C LEU A 136 -9.97 -8.93 -1.36
N MET A 137 -10.88 -8.16 -0.74
CA MET A 137 -12.22 -7.84 -1.27
C MET A 137 -12.22 -7.13 -2.62
N GLY A 138 -11.13 -6.49 -3.00
CA GLY A 138 -11.00 -5.78 -4.27
C GLY A 138 -10.60 -6.67 -5.44
N PHE A 139 -10.10 -7.88 -5.19
CA PHE A 139 -9.63 -8.78 -6.25
C PHE A 139 -10.72 -9.10 -7.29
N PRO A 140 -11.98 -9.43 -6.91
CA PRO A 140 -13.05 -9.65 -7.88
C PRO A 140 -13.36 -8.43 -8.78
N PHE A 141 -12.91 -7.24 -8.38
CA PHE A 141 -13.10 -5.98 -9.11
C PHE A 141 -11.81 -5.49 -9.80
N PHE A 142 -10.74 -6.28 -9.74
CA PHE A 142 -9.48 -5.99 -10.41
C PHE A 142 -9.61 -6.31 -11.91
N ALA A 143 -10.05 -5.34 -12.69
CA ALA A 143 -10.39 -5.53 -14.10
C ALA A 143 -9.33 -6.26 -14.96
N PRO A 144 -7.99 -6.12 -14.74
CA PRO A 144 -6.99 -6.88 -15.48
C PRO A 144 -7.12 -8.41 -15.34
N MET A 145 -7.79 -8.92 -14.29
CA MET A 145 -8.03 -10.36 -14.09
C MET A 145 -8.92 -10.96 -15.20
N TYR A 146 -9.79 -10.16 -15.80
CA TYR A 146 -10.72 -10.62 -16.84
C TYR A 146 -10.15 -10.50 -18.26
N ILE A 147 -8.90 -9.99 -18.41
CA ILE A 147 -8.28 -9.77 -19.71
C ILE A 147 -7.43 -10.99 -20.10
N PRO A 148 -7.80 -11.70 -21.20
CA PRO A 148 -6.99 -12.80 -21.73
C PRO A 148 -5.57 -12.35 -22.08
N GLY A 149 -4.59 -13.21 -21.78
CA GLY A 149 -3.17 -12.94 -22.01
C GLY A 149 -2.47 -12.28 -20.81
N ASN A 150 -3.17 -11.67 -19.87
CA ASN A 150 -2.56 -11.25 -18.62
C ASN A 150 -2.14 -12.46 -17.77
N ARG A 151 -1.10 -12.25 -16.97
CA ARG A 151 -0.63 -13.22 -15.97
C ARG A 151 -0.70 -12.58 -14.59
N ILE A 152 -1.30 -13.28 -13.63
CA ILE A 152 -1.39 -12.87 -12.23
C ILE A 152 -0.73 -13.94 -11.39
N VAL A 153 0.31 -13.58 -10.65
CA VAL A 153 0.97 -14.45 -9.68
C VAL A 153 0.68 -13.93 -8.29
N ILE A 154 -0.05 -14.71 -7.51
CA ILE A 154 -0.42 -14.39 -6.14
C ILE A 154 0.59 -15.05 -5.21
N HIS A 155 1.41 -14.23 -4.57
CA HIS A 155 2.42 -14.63 -3.61
C HIS A 155 1.89 -14.48 -2.19
N GLY A 156 2.14 -15.45 -1.34
CA GLY A 156 1.77 -15.38 0.08
C GLY A 156 2.32 -16.57 0.86
N CYS A 157 2.20 -16.53 2.18
CA CYS A 157 2.72 -17.60 3.02
C CYS A 157 1.64 -18.56 3.53
N HIS A 158 0.37 -18.29 3.21
CA HIS A 158 -0.76 -19.11 3.67
C HIS A 158 -1.02 -20.28 2.73
N ALA A 159 -1.04 -21.49 3.26
CA ALA A 159 -1.38 -22.69 2.49
C ALA A 159 -2.81 -22.65 1.89
N LYS A 160 -3.70 -21.87 2.48
CA LYS A 160 -5.12 -21.72 2.04
C LYS A 160 -5.37 -20.51 1.14
N ILE A 161 -4.32 -19.84 0.65
CA ILE A 161 -4.47 -18.60 -0.13
C ILE A 161 -5.33 -18.81 -1.38
N GLU A 162 -5.10 -19.86 -2.14
CA GLU A 162 -5.92 -20.20 -3.32
C GLU A 162 -7.39 -20.44 -2.96
N THR A 163 -7.64 -21.15 -1.85
CA THR A 163 -9.00 -21.40 -1.36
C THR A 163 -9.70 -20.10 -1.00
N ALA A 164 -9.03 -19.17 -0.34
CA ALA A 164 -9.61 -17.88 0.05
C ALA A 164 -10.01 -17.05 -1.18
N PHE A 165 -9.14 -16.99 -2.21
CA PHE A 165 -9.43 -16.28 -3.46
C PHE A 165 -10.60 -16.89 -4.23
N LYS A 166 -10.69 -18.21 -4.28
CA LYS A 166 -11.82 -18.90 -4.91
C LYS A 166 -13.13 -18.73 -4.13
N LEU A 167 -13.05 -18.80 -2.80
CA LEU A 167 -14.26 -18.69 -1.95
C LEU A 167 -14.93 -17.32 -2.10
N GLN A 168 -14.18 -16.22 -2.10
CA GLN A 168 -14.78 -14.89 -2.24
C GLN A 168 -15.43 -14.67 -3.62
N MET A 169 -15.07 -15.45 -4.63
CA MET A 169 -15.62 -15.42 -5.97
C MET A 169 -16.55 -16.61 -6.25
N SER A 170 -17.25 -17.10 -5.25
CA SER A 170 -18.20 -18.22 -5.38
C SER A 170 -19.63 -17.81 -5.02
N ALA A 171 -20.58 -18.53 -5.59
CA ALA A 171 -21.98 -18.40 -5.18
C ALA A 171 -22.15 -18.84 -3.70
N PRO A 172 -23.05 -18.20 -2.94
CA PRO A 172 -23.99 -17.15 -3.32
C PRO A 172 -23.40 -15.72 -3.20
N CYS A 173 -22.15 -15.55 -2.76
CA CYS A 173 -21.59 -14.25 -2.37
C CYS A 173 -21.17 -13.40 -3.57
N PHE A 174 -20.75 -14.02 -4.67
CA PHE A 174 -20.30 -13.30 -5.86
C PHE A 174 -20.87 -13.90 -7.15
N PRO A 175 -21.33 -13.07 -8.13
CA PRO A 175 -22.04 -13.56 -9.31
C PRO A 175 -21.11 -14.13 -10.39
N VAL A 176 -19.82 -13.80 -10.37
CA VAL A 176 -18.82 -14.24 -11.35
C VAL A 176 -17.90 -15.25 -10.68
N ASP A 177 -17.98 -16.50 -11.11
CA ASP A 177 -17.12 -17.57 -10.58
C ASP A 177 -15.66 -17.35 -10.93
N TYR A 178 -14.75 -17.76 -10.05
CA TYR A 178 -13.31 -17.64 -10.24
C TYR A 178 -12.82 -18.26 -11.56
N SER A 179 -13.45 -19.35 -12.03
CA SER A 179 -13.12 -20.00 -13.29
C SER A 179 -13.37 -19.14 -14.54
N GLN A 180 -14.11 -18.04 -14.41
CA GLN A 180 -14.36 -17.07 -15.50
C GLN A 180 -13.25 -16.02 -15.64
N ALA A 181 -12.16 -16.12 -14.87
CA ALA A 181 -10.99 -15.27 -15.05
C ALA A 181 -10.42 -15.46 -16.47
N GLY A 182 -10.15 -14.35 -17.18
CA GLY A 182 -9.51 -14.37 -18.48
C GLY A 182 -7.98 -14.47 -18.39
N ALA A 183 -7.40 -13.95 -17.31
CA ALA A 183 -5.96 -14.00 -17.05
C ALA A 183 -5.54 -15.40 -16.56
N LYS A 184 -4.26 -15.75 -16.79
CA LYS A 184 -3.66 -16.91 -16.15
C LYS A 184 -3.30 -16.57 -14.72
N ILE A 185 -3.97 -17.20 -13.73
CA ILE A 185 -3.73 -16.97 -12.30
C ILE A 185 -2.95 -18.14 -11.73
N GLU A 186 -1.86 -17.83 -11.02
CA GLU A 186 -0.96 -18.78 -10.37
C GLU A 186 -0.77 -18.40 -8.90
N PHE A 187 -0.56 -19.39 -8.03
CA PHE A 187 -0.29 -19.17 -6.60
C PHE A 187 1.12 -19.65 -6.28
N ASP A 188 1.89 -18.82 -5.61
CA ASP A 188 3.24 -19.10 -5.14
C ASP A 188 3.30 -19.00 -3.61
N ILE A 189 3.50 -20.14 -2.96
CA ILE A 189 3.57 -20.21 -1.50
C ILE A 189 5.00 -19.94 -1.04
N MET A 190 5.21 -18.74 -0.52
CA MET A 190 6.50 -18.30 -0.01
C MET A 190 6.80 -18.88 1.36
N THR A 191 8.08 -19.00 1.67
CA THR A 191 8.55 -19.42 3.02
C THR A 191 9.00 -18.19 3.80
N PRO A 192 8.47 -17.89 4.99
CA PRO A 192 8.92 -16.78 5.82
C PRO A 192 10.44 -16.82 6.07
N GLY A 193 11.09 -15.67 6.01
CA GLY A 193 12.53 -15.50 6.16
C GLY A 193 13.38 -15.91 4.95
N LYS A 194 12.80 -16.54 3.91
CA LYS A 194 13.53 -16.89 2.69
C LYS A 194 13.32 -15.84 1.61
N THR A 195 14.41 -15.36 1.04
CA THR A 195 14.38 -14.40 -0.07
C THR A 195 14.14 -15.11 -1.39
N GLN A 196 13.22 -14.56 -2.19
CA GLN A 196 12.97 -14.96 -3.58
C GLN A 196 13.26 -13.79 -4.52
N PHE A 197 13.74 -14.07 -5.73
CA PHE A 197 13.95 -13.06 -6.77
C PHE A 197 12.74 -13.03 -7.70
N ILE A 198 11.95 -11.94 -7.65
CA ILE A 198 10.67 -11.81 -8.34
C ILE A 198 10.63 -10.45 -9.04
N ALA A 199 10.25 -10.40 -10.30
CA ALA A 199 10.14 -9.16 -11.08
C ALA A 199 11.41 -8.26 -10.99
N GLY A 200 12.60 -8.88 -10.92
CA GLY A 200 13.87 -8.17 -10.83
C GLY A 200 14.22 -7.64 -9.44
N ILE A 201 13.50 -8.00 -8.39
CA ILE A 201 13.63 -7.53 -7.02
C ILE A 201 13.73 -8.72 -6.06
N ASN A 202 14.57 -8.61 -5.04
CA ASN A 202 14.60 -9.57 -3.94
C ASN A 202 13.43 -9.29 -2.98
N VAL A 203 12.62 -10.30 -2.70
CA VAL A 203 11.47 -10.20 -1.79
C VAL A 203 11.62 -11.20 -0.67
N MET A 204 11.48 -10.73 0.58
CA MET A 204 11.55 -11.57 1.79
C MET A 204 10.32 -11.36 2.65
N PRO A 205 9.48 -12.38 2.87
CA PRO A 205 8.37 -12.32 3.82
C PRO A 205 8.85 -12.53 5.26
N LYS A 206 8.21 -11.84 6.21
CA LYS A 206 8.39 -12.00 7.66
C LYS A 206 7.03 -12.21 8.33
N LEU A 207 6.91 -13.22 9.17
CA LEU A 207 5.73 -13.40 10.03
C LEU A 207 5.62 -12.23 11.01
N GLN A 208 4.42 -11.73 11.19
CA GLN A 208 4.04 -10.65 12.10
C GLN A 208 2.96 -11.13 13.06
N LEU A 209 2.88 -10.48 14.23
CA LEU A 209 1.88 -10.82 15.25
C LEU A 209 0.53 -10.19 14.86
N HIS A 210 -0.37 -11.03 14.37
CA HIS A 210 -1.75 -10.67 14.04
C HIS A 210 -2.60 -11.94 13.95
N GLU A 211 -3.87 -11.87 14.31
CA GLU A 211 -4.74 -13.04 14.22
C GLU A 211 -4.92 -13.45 12.76
N GLY A 212 -4.78 -14.75 12.47
CA GLY A 212 -4.81 -15.29 11.10
C GLY A 212 -3.47 -15.25 10.37
N ASP A 213 -2.36 -15.00 11.08
CA ASP A 213 -0.99 -14.89 10.54
C ASP A 213 -0.84 -13.80 9.48
N SER A 214 -0.34 -12.64 9.84
CA SER A 214 0.04 -11.60 8.88
C SER A 214 1.51 -11.71 8.48
N TYR A 215 1.84 -11.34 7.26
CA TYR A 215 3.22 -11.34 6.75
C TYR A 215 3.59 -9.98 6.18
N GLY A 216 4.63 -9.36 6.75
CA GLY A 216 5.28 -8.22 6.13
C GLY A 216 6.20 -8.66 5.00
N TYR A 217 6.43 -7.77 4.04
CA TYR A 217 7.32 -8.02 2.90
C TYR A 217 8.40 -6.97 2.81
N ARG A 218 9.68 -7.40 2.70
CA ARG A 218 10.78 -6.54 2.38
C ARG A 218 11.16 -6.71 0.91
N PHE A 219 11.14 -5.61 0.19
CA PHE A 219 11.49 -5.51 -1.22
C PHE A 219 12.85 -4.81 -1.33
N ASP A 220 13.84 -5.49 -1.87
CA ASP A 220 15.19 -4.97 -2.07
C ASP A 220 15.51 -4.92 -3.58
N SER A 221 15.59 -3.72 -4.15
CA SER A 221 16.17 -3.47 -5.48
C SER A 221 17.65 -3.12 -5.35
N ILE A 222 18.31 -2.85 -6.48
CA ILE A 222 19.73 -2.45 -6.47
C ILE A 222 19.98 -1.14 -5.73
N ASP A 223 18.98 -0.24 -5.68
CA ASP A 223 19.14 1.13 -5.19
C ASP A 223 18.17 1.50 -4.07
N ARG A 224 17.14 0.70 -3.83
CA ARG A 224 16.04 1.01 -2.91
C ARG A 224 15.61 -0.21 -2.10
N ARG A 225 15.19 0.09 -0.86
CA ARG A 225 14.52 -0.87 0.02
C ARG A 225 13.17 -0.30 0.44
N VAL A 226 12.11 -1.06 0.19
CA VAL A 226 10.76 -0.77 0.66
C VAL A 226 10.32 -1.91 1.56
N VAL A 227 9.72 -1.60 2.70
CA VAL A 227 9.10 -2.58 3.58
C VAL A 227 7.61 -2.30 3.67
N TYR A 228 6.80 -3.33 3.44
CA TYR A 228 5.37 -3.34 3.67
C TYR A 228 5.10 -4.16 4.93
N SER A 229 4.66 -3.51 6.00
CA SER A 229 4.42 -4.10 7.32
C SER A 229 3.08 -3.60 7.84
N THR A 230 2.00 -4.14 7.27
CA THR A 230 0.61 -3.90 7.68
C THR A 230 0.20 -4.94 8.70
N ASP A 231 -0.87 -4.68 9.43
CA ASP A 231 -1.53 -5.61 10.37
C ASP A 231 -0.54 -6.36 11.25
N SER A 232 0.00 -5.61 12.20
CA SER A 232 1.03 -6.12 13.09
C SER A 232 0.93 -5.44 14.45
N GLU A 233 0.73 -6.21 15.49
CA GLU A 233 0.89 -5.78 16.87
C GLU A 233 2.35 -5.89 17.29
N HIS A 234 2.82 -4.97 18.11
CA HIS A 234 4.18 -4.98 18.65
C HIS A 234 4.12 -4.91 20.18
N LYS A 235 4.62 -5.97 20.85
CA LYS A 235 4.72 -6.00 22.31
C LYS A 235 5.98 -5.26 22.74
N LEU A 236 5.81 -4.14 23.44
CA LEU A 236 6.90 -3.26 23.84
C LEU A 236 7.90 -3.89 24.84
N ASP A 237 7.54 -5.00 25.50
CA ASP A 237 8.33 -5.72 26.47
C ASP A 237 9.20 -6.86 25.88
N SER A 238 9.07 -7.15 24.60
CA SER A 238 9.84 -8.20 23.90
C SER A 238 11.07 -7.64 23.20
N SER A 239 12.23 -7.66 23.85
CA SER A 239 13.49 -7.19 23.26
C SER A 239 13.91 -7.95 21.99
N SER A 240 13.66 -9.27 21.93
CA SER A 240 14.00 -10.10 20.76
C SER A 240 13.11 -9.79 19.55
N GLU A 241 11.83 -9.56 19.76
CA GLU A 241 10.89 -9.18 18.71
C GLU A 241 11.25 -7.79 18.14
N HIS A 242 11.53 -6.83 19.02
CA HIS A 242 12.00 -5.49 18.63
C HIS A 242 13.24 -5.57 17.73
N GLU A 243 14.28 -6.33 18.13
CA GLU A 243 15.49 -6.52 17.34
C GLU A 243 15.20 -7.11 15.95
N ASP A 244 14.27 -8.07 15.86
CA ASP A 244 13.91 -8.72 14.60
C ASP A 244 13.20 -7.76 13.64
N TYR A 245 12.35 -6.86 14.14
CA TYR A 245 11.77 -5.80 13.32
C TYR A 245 12.79 -4.73 12.93
N VAL A 246 13.69 -4.34 13.83
CA VAL A 246 14.80 -3.43 13.50
C VAL A 246 15.68 -4.01 12.37
N LYS A 247 16.00 -5.31 12.41
CA LYS A 247 16.72 -6.01 11.31
C LYS A 247 15.90 -6.02 10.02
N PHE A 248 14.59 -6.26 10.12
CA PHE A 248 13.69 -6.32 8.96
C PHE A 248 13.56 -4.96 8.28
N PHE A 249 13.47 -3.86 9.05
CA PHE A 249 13.37 -2.49 8.56
C PHE A 249 14.73 -1.86 8.23
N ASN A 250 15.83 -2.52 8.57
CA ASN A 250 17.18 -1.95 8.52
C ASN A 250 17.47 -1.16 7.25
N LYS A 251 17.73 0.15 7.41
CA LYS A 251 18.06 1.11 6.36
C LYS A 251 17.04 1.15 5.20
N ALA A 252 15.78 0.91 5.47
CA ALA A 252 14.73 1.03 4.47
C ALA A 252 14.61 2.46 3.97
N ASP A 253 14.40 2.64 2.66
CA ASP A 253 14.08 3.95 2.09
C ASP A 253 12.65 4.37 2.44
N LEU A 254 11.77 3.37 2.60
CA LEU A 254 10.38 3.55 3.02
C LEU A 254 9.92 2.33 3.81
N VAL A 255 9.35 2.56 4.99
CA VAL A 255 8.55 1.58 5.74
C VAL A 255 7.09 2.02 5.67
N ILE A 256 6.24 1.15 5.19
CA ILE A 256 4.77 1.29 5.20
C ILE A 256 4.32 0.48 6.40
N PHE A 257 3.79 1.15 7.42
CA PHE A 257 3.61 0.58 8.74
C PHE A 257 2.19 0.73 9.25
N ASP A 258 1.67 -0.33 9.85
CA ASP A 258 0.39 -0.32 10.56
C ASP A 258 0.40 0.74 11.68
N ALA A 259 -0.40 1.74 11.50
CA ALA A 259 -0.60 2.82 12.47
C ALA A 259 -2.09 3.11 12.63
N MET A 260 -2.86 2.04 12.88
CA MET A 260 -4.31 2.12 13.02
C MET A 260 -4.69 3.02 14.20
N TYR A 261 -3.90 2.98 15.27
CA TYR A 261 -4.19 3.66 16.51
C TYR A 261 -3.19 4.78 16.83
N SER A 262 -3.65 5.79 17.58
CA SER A 262 -2.76 6.64 18.36
C SER A 262 -2.19 5.84 19.56
N LEU A 263 -1.10 6.31 20.15
CA LEU A 263 -0.53 5.66 21.33
C LEU A 263 -1.55 5.54 22.47
N ALA A 264 -2.38 6.57 22.68
CA ALA A 264 -3.39 6.56 23.72
C ALA A 264 -4.47 5.48 23.49
N GLU A 265 -4.89 5.29 22.24
CA GLU A 265 -5.86 4.24 21.86
C GLU A 265 -5.26 2.85 22.01
N ALA A 266 -4.01 2.65 21.57
CA ALA A 266 -3.31 1.37 21.66
C ALA A 266 -3.11 0.88 23.11
N VAL A 267 -2.87 1.80 24.05
CA VAL A 267 -2.62 1.46 25.47
C VAL A 267 -3.93 1.27 26.25
N SER A 268 -5.04 1.94 25.85
CA SER A 268 -6.21 2.03 26.69
C SER A 268 -7.30 0.99 26.43
N VAL A 269 -7.72 0.83 25.18
CA VAL A 269 -8.96 0.07 24.85
C VAL A 269 -8.71 -1.01 23.80
N LYS A 270 -7.64 -0.90 23.04
CA LYS A 270 -7.38 -1.71 21.83
C LYS A 270 -6.11 -2.56 21.90
N ALA A 271 -5.59 -2.81 23.10
CA ALA A 271 -4.56 -3.81 23.34
C ALA A 271 -5.08 -5.19 22.89
N ASP A 272 -4.19 -5.99 22.29
CA ASP A 272 -4.49 -7.32 21.75
C ASP A 272 -5.50 -7.35 20.56
N TRP A 273 -5.69 -6.21 19.87
CA TRP A 273 -6.49 -6.16 18.63
C TRP A 273 -5.67 -6.40 17.35
N GLY A 274 -4.37 -6.71 17.52
CA GLY A 274 -3.50 -7.09 16.40
C GLY A 274 -2.98 -5.93 15.56
N HIS A 275 -3.01 -4.68 16.08
CA HIS A 275 -2.58 -3.47 15.39
C HIS A 275 -1.64 -2.61 16.23
N SER A 276 -0.87 -1.75 15.56
CA SER A 276 0.11 -0.87 16.17
C SER A 276 -0.30 0.58 16.22
N SER A 277 0.55 1.38 16.89
CA SER A 277 0.45 2.83 16.93
C SER A 277 1.53 3.50 16.06
N ASN A 278 1.25 4.75 15.70
CA ASN A 278 2.20 5.61 15.01
C ASN A 278 3.55 5.74 15.74
N MET A 279 3.54 5.79 17.08
CA MET A 279 4.76 5.97 17.89
C MET A 279 5.66 4.75 17.88
N VAL A 280 5.08 3.54 17.90
CA VAL A 280 5.83 2.29 17.73
C VAL A 280 6.53 2.27 16.36
N GLY A 281 5.83 2.71 15.31
CA GLY A 281 6.41 2.84 13.98
C GLY A 281 7.59 3.81 13.92
N VAL A 282 7.52 4.93 14.64
CA VAL A 282 8.63 5.91 14.77
C VAL A 282 9.83 5.27 15.45
N GLU A 283 9.62 4.62 16.60
CA GLU A 283 10.68 4.00 17.39
C GLU A 283 11.43 2.93 16.57
N LEU A 284 10.71 2.00 15.96
CA LEU A 284 11.29 0.96 15.11
C LEU A 284 12.03 1.52 13.92
N CYS A 285 11.49 2.54 13.24
CA CYS A 285 12.12 3.18 12.10
C CYS A 285 13.39 3.94 12.49
N GLN A 286 13.41 4.62 13.64
CA GLN A 286 14.61 5.30 14.16
C GLN A 286 15.70 4.28 14.50
N ALA A 287 15.37 3.23 15.25
CA ALA A 287 16.31 2.16 15.60
C ALA A 287 16.87 1.46 14.35
N ALA A 288 16.02 1.25 13.33
CA ALA A 288 16.40 0.64 12.06
C ALA A 288 17.10 1.60 11.09
N GLN A 289 17.27 2.88 11.40
CA GLN A 289 17.77 3.91 10.49
C GLN A 289 16.99 3.98 9.16
N ALA A 290 15.69 3.74 9.19
CA ALA A 290 14.83 3.90 8.04
C ALA A 290 14.67 5.38 7.68
N LYS A 291 14.61 5.69 6.37
CA LYS A 291 14.60 7.09 5.92
C LYS A 291 13.22 7.74 5.96
N ARG A 292 12.18 6.96 5.78
CA ARG A 292 10.78 7.42 5.73
C ARG A 292 9.86 6.40 6.34
N LEU A 293 8.87 6.90 7.07
CA LEU A 293 7.74 6.14 7.59
C LEU A 293 6.46 6.61 6.89
N ALA A 294 5.67 5.69 6.37
CA ALA A 294 4.32 5.95 5.92
C ALA A 294 3.34 5.27 6.87
N LEU A 295 2.51 6.06 7.53
CA LEU A 295 1.41 5.55 8.36
C LEU A 295 0.36 4.93 7.44
N PHE A 296 -0.06 3.73 7.76
CA PHE A 296 -0.92 2.90 6.93
C PHE A 296 -1.98 2.23 7.78
N HIS A 297 -2.95 1.57 7.18
CA HIS A 297 -4.00 0.79 7.81
C HIS A 297 -4.84 1.63 8.80
N HIS A 298 -5.31 2.80 8.32
CA HIS A 298 -5.99 3.78 9.17
C HIS A 298 -7.34 3.28 9.66
N GLU A 299 -7.61 3.51 10.94
CA GLU A 299 -8.91 3.26 11.59
C GLU A 299 -10.06 3.85 10.75
N PRO A 300 -11.09 3.05 10.39
CA PRO A 300 -12.23 3.52 9.60
C PRO A 300 -12.95 4.74 10.18
N MET A 301 -12.97 4.86 11.51
CA MET A 301 -13.64 5.98 12.19
C MET A 301 -12.85 7.30 12.14
N HIS A 302 -11.57 7.27 11.78
CA HIS A 302 -10.75 8.49 11.70
C HIS A 302 -11.08 9.29 10.45
N ASP A 303 -11.55 10.52 10.62
CA ASP A 303 -11.73 11.48 9.54
C ASP A 303 -10.38 12.07 9.06
N ASP A 304 -10.42 12.86 7.97
CA ASP A 304 -9.20 13.49 7.43
C ASP A 304 -8.51 14.42 8.44
N LYS A 305 -9.23 15.02 9.38
CA LYS A 305 -8.64 15.91 10.40
C LYS A 305 -7.91 15.10 11.48
N GLN A 306 -8.49 13.98 11.89
CA GLN A 306 -7.86 13.06 12.84
C GLN A 306 -6.59 12.46 12.24
N LEU A 307 -6.63 12.00 10.98
CA LEU A 307 -5.45 11.49 10.27
C LEU A 307 -4.37 12.56 10.09
N SER A 308 -4.76 13.81 9.77
CA SER A 308 -3.82 14.94 9.68
C SER A 308 -3.17 15.26 11.03
N ARG A 309 -3.93 15.15 12.13
CA ARG A 309 -3.41 15.31 13.48
C ARG A 309 -2.41 14.21 13.81
N LEU A 310 -2.80 12.95 13.62
CA LEU A 310 -1.93 11.79 13.83
C LEU A 310 -0.61 11.93 13.08
N LEU A 311 -0.65 12.34 11.81
CA LEU A 311 0.55 12.63 11.02
C LEU A 311 1.39 13.76 11.62
N SER A 312 0.77 14.81 12.15
CA SER A 312 1.48 15.95 12.76
C SER A 312 2.14 15.56 14.07
N GLU A 313 1.49 14.72 14.87
CA GLU A 313 2.02 14.20 16.14
C GLU A 313 3.17 13.20 15.93
N THR A 314 3.21 12.56 14.74
CA THR A 314 4.25 11.59 14.36
C THR A 314 5.55 12.28 13.88
N ARG A 315 5.52 13.54 13.49
CA ARG A 315 6.67 14.33 12.95
C ARG A 315 7.50 14.97 14.03
#